data_572b76ae60773c52507473e86a34b03c
#
_entry.id   572b76ae60773c52507473e86a34b03c
#
_cell.length_a   1.000
_cell.length_b   1.000
_cell.length_c   1.000
_cell.angle_alpha   90.00
_cell.angle_beta   90.00
_cell.angle_gamma   90.00
#
_symmetry.space_group_name_H-M   'P 1'
#
loop_
_entity.id
_entity.type
_entity.pdbx_description
1 polymer ?
#
loop_
_entity_poly.entity_id
_entity_poly.type
_entity_poly.pdbx_seq_one_letter_code
_entity_poly.pdbx_strand_id
1 'polypeptide(L)'
;MKSIYTSQKDMLEICQDGDKYFLRYPTFNITMPEVVQEIPKEAADSYMSGEHTGKELMNYAQYGFWKSKKQYTQEESDKIFIRNNPDLIFNDLSDNQKIFSPEEFNQIVTQVIVSKLKPSELDSIGVVDSHLELLLVDPIGWEEEIESVHIKILQEKMNNYIHFLESKQYVERYGDSFDK
;
A
#
# COMPACT_ATOMS: atom_id res chain seq x y z
N MET A 1 18.04 -21.27 -6.64
CA MET A 1 16.62 -21.68 -6.65
C MET A 1 16.50 -23.06 -7.24
N LYS A 2 15.91 -24.03 -6.52
CA LYS A 2 15.79 -25.45 -6.91
C LYS A 2 14.30 -25.74 -7.14
N SER A 3 13.96 -26.41 -8.25
CA SER A 3 12.62 -26.93 -8.47
C SER A 3 12.30 -28.05 -7.47
N ILE A 4 11.16 -27.95 -6.80
CA ILE A 4 10.67 -28.94 -5.84
C ILE A 4 9.38 -29.61 -6.29
N TYR A 5 8.63 -28.99 -7.20
CA TYR A 5 7.40 -29.55 -7.77
C TYR A 5 7.14 -28.97 -9.16
N THR A 6 6.72 -29.81 -10.11
CA THR A 6 6.39 -29.42 -11.49
C THR A 6 5.04 -30.03 -11.88
N SER A 7 4.12 -29.20 -12.32
CA SER A 7 2.83 -29.63 -12.87
C SER A 7 2.80 -29.38 -14.38
N GLN A 8 2.83 -30.45 -15.17
CA GLN A 8 2.66 -30.37 -16.63
C GLN A 8 1.23 -29.95 -16.99
N LYS A 9 0.23 -30.38 -16.19
CA LYS A 9 -1.18 -30.05 -16.39
C LYS A 9 -1.45 -28.54 -16.27
N ASP A 10 -0.89 -27.92 -15.25
CA ASP A 10 -1.10 -26.51 -14.96
C ASP A 10 0.01 -25.62 -15.57
N MET A 11 1.00 -26.23 -16.20
CA MET A 11 2.18 -25.57 -16.79
C MET A 11 2.88 -24.63 -15.78
N LEU A 12 3.08 -25.10 -14.55
CA LEU A 12 3.74 -24.33 -13.50
C LEU A 12 4.76 -25.17 -12.73
N GLU A 13 5.65 -24.46 -12.09
CA GLU A 13 6.71 -25.03 -11.28
C GLU A 13 6.77 -24.30 -9.93
N ILE A 14 6.94 -25.05 -8.84
CA ILE A 14 7.27 -24.50 -7.53
C ILE A 14 8.75 -24.71 -7.28
N CYS A 15 9.43 -23.63 -6.99
CA CYS A 15 10.85 -23.60 -6.68
C CYS A 15 11.08 -23.16 -5.24
N GLN A 16 12.22 -23.59 -4.67
CA GLN A 16 12.67 -23.19 -3.34
C GLN A 16 14.07 -22.60 -3.39
N ASP A 17 14.31 -21.57 -2.60
CA ASP A 17 15.62 -20.96 -2.39
C ASP A 17 15.78 -20.57 -0.91
N GLY A 18 16.51 -21.37 -0.15
CA GLY A 18 16.53 -21.31 1.30
C GLY A 18 15.13 -21.56 1.87
N ASP A 19 14.62 -20.61 2.66
CA ASP A 19 13.28 -20.67 3.28
C ASP A 19 12.16 -20.06 2.41
N LYS A 20 12.50 -19.55 1.23
CA LYS A 20 11.57 -18.88 0.32
C LYS A 20 11.05 -19.83 -0.76
N TYR A 21 9.79 -19.66 -1.12
CA TYR A 21 9.10 -20.42 -2.16
C TYR A 21 8.72 -19.48 -3.30
N PHE A 22 8.83 -19.99 -4.53
CA PHE A 22 8.56 -19.24 -5.74
C PHE A 22 7.67 -20.05 -6.66
N LEU A 23 6.66 -19.39 -7.21
CA LEU A 23 5.86 -19.91 -8.31
C LEU A 23 6.45 -19.42 -9.63
N ARG A 24 6.71 -20.36 -10.55
CA ARG A 24 7.15 -20.08 -11.91
C ARG A 24 6.12 -20.60 -12.91
N TYR A 25 5.72 -19.78 -13.86
CA TYR A 25 4.82 -20.17 -14.94
C TYR A 25 5.03 -19.33 -16.20
N PRO A 26 4.77 -19.90 -17.41
CA PRO A 26 4.91 -19.17 -18.66
C PRO A 26 3.81 -18.10 -18.82
N THR A 27 4.15 -17.04 -19.52
CA THR A 27 3.18 -16.02 -19.96
C THR A 27 3.07 -16.05 -21.49
N PHE A 28 1.98 -15.51 -22.03
CA PHE A 28 1.83 -15.31 -23.48
C PHE A 28 2.51 -14.00 -23.96
N ASN A 29 3.26 -13.32 -23.08
CA ASN A 29 3.95 -12.09 -23.44
C ASN A 29 5.36 -12.41 -23.97
N ILE A 30 5.63 -12.00 -25.21
CA ILE A 30 6.92 -12.24 -25.91
C ILE A 30 8.10 -11.56 -25.16
N THR A 31 7.85 -10.44 -24.48
CA THR A 31 8.89 -9.68 -23.76
C THR A 31 9.14 -10.22 -22.35
N MET A 32 8.17 -10.94 -21.78
CA MET A 32 8.30 -11.60 -20.48
C MET A 32 7.76 -13.03 -20.61
N PRO A 33 8.58 -13.96 -21.08
CA PRO A 33 8.11 -15.32 -21.38
C PRO A 33 7.73 -16.13 -20.13
N GLU A 34 8.16 -15.68 -18.96
CA GLU A 34 8.00 -16.38 -17.70
C GLU A 34 7.77 -15.41 -16.55
N VAL A 35 6.86 -15.77 -15.64
CA VAL A 35 6.68 -15.08 -14.35
C VAL A 35 7.34 -15.92 -13.27
N VAL A 36 8.10 -15.26 -12.39
CA VAL A 36 8.63 -15.85 -11.15
C VAL A 36 8.20 -14.97 -10.00
N GLN A 37 7.40 -15.51 -9.09
CA GLN A 37 6.81 -14.75 -7.99
C GLN A 37 6.97 -15.48 -6.67
N GLU A 38 7.42 -14.76 -5.63
CA GLU A 38 7.49 -15.30 -4.26
C GLU A 38 6.09 -15.59 -3.74
N ILE A 39 5.90 -16.76 -3.15
CA ILE A 39 4.65 -17.19 -2.51
C ILE A 39 4.94 -17.73 -1.10
N PRO A 40 3.99 -17.62 -0.16
CA PRO A 40 4.11 -18.26 1.14
C PRO A 40 4.23 -19.79 1.00
N LYS A 41 4.92 -20.41 1.95
CA LYS A 41 5.04 -21.87 2.03
C LYS A 41 3.68 -22.55 2.07
N GLU A 42 2.77 -22.02 2.85
CA GLU A 42 1.39 -22.52 3.02
C GLU A 42 0.65 -22.58 1.68
N ALA A 43 0.86 -21.59 0.81
CA ALA A 43 0.25 -21.58 -0.52
C ALA A 43 0.85 -22.65 -1.42
N ALA A 44 2.16 -22.86 -1.37
CA ALA A 44 2.83 -23.92 -2.08
C ALA A 44 2.35 -25.30 -1.61
N ASP A 45 2.27 -25.52 -0.29
CA ASP A 45 1.84 -26.78 0.31
C ASP A 45 0.36 -27.09 -0.02
N SER A 46 -0.54 -26.11 0.05
CA SER A 46 -1.97 -26.25 -0.31
C SER A 46 -2.16 -26.67 -1.78
N TYR A 47 -1.36 -26.13 -2.69
CA TYR A 47 -1.40 -26.56 -4.08
C TYR A 47 -0.81 -27.99 -4.27
N MET A 48 0.34 -28.27 -3.68
CA MET A 48 0.98 -29.59 -3.80
C MET A 48 0.14 -30.71 -3.18
N SER A 49 -0.66 -30.39 -2.14
CA SER A 49 -1.62 -31.35 -1.54
C SER A 49 -2.89 -31.56 -2.39
N GLY A 50 -3.10 -30.75 -3.43
CA GLY A 50 -4.27 -30.81 -4.30
C GLY A 50 -5.52 -30.09 -3.74
N GLU A 51 -5.38 -29.30 -2.66
CA GLU A 51 -6.46 -28.52 -2.09
C GLU A 51 -6.88 -27.37 -3.03
N HIS A 52 -5.91 -26.82 -3.77
CA HIS A 52 -6.11 -25.77 -4.75
C HIS A 52 -5.59 -26.12 -6.13
N THR A 53 -6.17 -25.53 -7.17
CA THR A 53 -5.76 -25.68 -8.56
C THR A 53 -4.62 -24.74 -8.92
N GLY A 54 -3.88 -25.03 -10.02
CA GLY A 54 -2.82 -24.16 -10.52
C GLY A 54 -3.31 -22.73 -10.85
N LYS A 55 -4.54 -22.61 -11.39
CA LYS A 55 -5.17 -21.30 -11.65
C LYS A 55 -5.44 -20.52 -10.36
N GLU A 56 -5.88 -21.21 -9.30
CA GLU A 56 -6.08 -20.59 -7.99
C GLU A 56 -4.75 -20.15 -7.39
N LEU A 57 -3.68 -20.95 -7.52
CA LEU A 57 -2.33 -20.57 -7.05
C LEU A 57 -1.77 -19.37 -7.81
N MET A 58 -1.93 -19.31 -9.14
CA MET A 58 -1.53 -18.13 -9.94
C MET A 58 -2.28 -16.87 -9.50
N ASN A 59 -3.59 -16.97 -9.24
CA ASN A 59 -4.38 -15.87 -8.71
C ASN A 59 -3.92 -15.48 -7.29
N TYR A 60 -3.63 -16.46 -6.43
CA TYR A 60 -3.08 -16.19 -5.11
C TYR A 60 -1.75 -15.44 -5.19
N ALA A 61 -0.85 -15.87 -6.05
CA ALA A 61 0.43 -15.19 -6.26
C ALA A 61 0.24 -13.73 -6.68
N GLN A 62 -0.73 -13.46 -7.56
CA GLN A 62 -1.00 -12.11 -8.06
C GLN A 62 -1.70 -11.20 -7.06
N TYR A 63 -2.63 -11.74 -6.25
CA TYR A 63 -3.55 -10.93 -5.43
C TYR A 63 -3.38 -11.12 -3.92
N GLY A 64 -2.59 -12.11 -3.47
CA GLY A 64 -2.29 -12.37 -2.06
C GLY A 64 -3.40 -13.12 -1.30
N PHE A 65 -4.41 -13.63 -1.99
CA PHE A 65 -5.50 -14.40 -1.38
C PHE A 65 -6.04 -15.49 -2.29
N TRP A 66 -6.58 -16.56 -1.67
CA TRP A 66 -7.28 -17.60 -2.40
C TRP A 66 -8.65 -17.09 -2.84
N LYS A 67 -8.91 -17.10 -4.16
CA LYS A 67 -10.29 -16.99 -4.64
C LYS A 67 -11.05 -18.19 -4.08
N SER A 68 -11.83 -17.99 -3.03
CA SER A 68 -12.63 -19.06 -2.46
C SER A 68 -13.64 -19.55 -3.51
N LYS A 69 -14.03 -20.82 -3.38
CA LYS A 69 -15.22 -21.38 -4.09
C LYS A 69 -16.52 -20.67 -3.66
N LYS A 70 -16.52 -19.84 -2.60
CA LYS A 70 -17.56 -18.85 -2.35
C LYS A 70 -17.56 -17.88 -3.50
N GLN A 71 -18.65 -17.85 -4.23
CA GLN A 71 -18.93 -16.74 -5.13
C GLN A 71 -19.08 -15.50 -4.24
N TYR A 72 -18.03 -14.71 -4.16
CA TYR A 72 -18.14 -13.37 -3.58
C TYR A 72 -19.05 -12.55 -4.50
N THR A 73 -19.91 -11.78 -3.92
CA THR A 73 -20.58 -10.71 -4.65
C THR A 73 -19.53 -9.75 -5.21
N GLN A 74 -19.88 -8.96 -6.22
CA GLN A 74 -18.96 -7.95 -6.74
C GLN A 74 -18.49 -7.02 -5.62
N GLU A 75 -19.42 -6.57 -4.76
CA GLU A 75 -19.12 -5.71 -3.61
C GLU A 75 -18.11 -6.34 -2.62
N GLU A 76 -18.28 -7.64 -2.29
CA GLU A 76 -17.32 -8.33 -1.43
C GLU A 76 -15.93 -8.43 -2.07
N SER A 77 -15.88 -8.65 -3.38
CA SER A 77 -14.63 -8.69 -4.13
C SER A 77 -13.94 -7.34 -4.15
N ASP A 78 -14.68 -6.26 -4.34
CA ASP A 78 -14.20 -4.88 -4.36
C ASP A 78 -13.67 -4.48 -2.98
N LYS A 79 -14.39 -4.82 -1.90
CA LYS A 79 -13.93 -4.60 -0.52
C LYS A 79 -12.59 -5.29 -0.24
N ILE A 80 -12.46 -6.57 -0.62
CA ILE A 80 -11.23 -7.33 -0.44
C ILE A 80 -10.09 -6.69 -1.23
N PHE A 81 -10.37 -6.28 -2.46
CA PHE A 81 -9.38 -5.66 -3.32
C PHE A 81 -8.85 -4.34 -2.77
N ILE A 82 -9.74 -3.45 -2.29
CA ILE A 82 -9.35 -2.17 -1.68
C ILE A 82 -8.62 -2.38 -0.35
N ARG A 83 -9.05 -3.33 0.51
CA ARG A 83 -8.33 -3.65 1.75
C ARG A 83 -6.89 -4.08 1.50
N ASN A 84 -6.65 -4.82 0.43
CA ASN A 84 -5.30 -5.25 0.04
C ASN A 84 -4.51 -4.17 -0.71
N ASN A 85 -5.18 -3.16 -1.24
CA ASN A 85 -4.60 -2.05 -1.99
C ASN A 85 -5.24 -0.73 -1.57
N PRO A 86 -5.01 -0.27 -0.33
CA PRO A 86 -5.77 0.84 0.27
C PRO A 86 -5.66 2.16 -0.50
N ASP A 87 -4.55 2.40 -1.20
CA ASP A 87 -4.39 3.59 -2.05
C ASP A 87 -5.46 3.71 -3.14
N LEU A 88 -6.03 2.60 -3.58
CA LEU A 88 -7.06 2.57 -4.62
C LEU A 88 -8.41 3.11 -4.14
N ILE A 89 -8.61 3.33 -2.84
CA ILE A 89 -9.82 3.95 -2.31
C ILE A 89 -10.06 5.34 -2.91
N PHE A 90 -8.99 6.03 -3.32
CA PHE A 90 -9.04 7.37 -3.93
C PHE A 90 -9.44 7.37 -5.41
N ASN A 91 -9.49 6.22 -6.08
CA ASN A 91 -9.88 6.15 -7.49
C ASN A 91 -11.36 6.46 -7.70
N ASP A 92 -12.21 6.12 -6.72
CA ASP A 92 -13.63 6.43 -6.72
C ASP A 92 -14.14 6.50 -5.28
N LEU A 93 -13.92 7.65 -4.63
CA LEU A 93 -14.27 7.87 -3.22
C LEU A 93 -15.76 7.70 -2.97
N SER A 94 -16.61 8.25 -3.86
CA SER A 94 -18.06 8.23 -3.71
C SER A 94 -18.64 6.81 -3.75
N ASP A 95 -18.17 5.97 -4.66
CA ASP A 95 -18.64 4.59 -4.74
C ASP A 95 -18.01 3.71 -3.66
N ASN A 96 -16.74 3.92 -3.34
CA ASN A 96 -16.08 3.23 -2.25
C ASN A 96 -16.71 3.56 -0.89
N GLN A 97 -17.13 4.79 -0.65
CA GLN A 97 -17.84 5.16 0.58
C GLN A 97 -19.17 4.38 0.76
N LYS A 98 -19.84 4.02 -0.34
CA LYS A 98 -21.12 3.29 -0.28
C LYS A 98 -20.96 1.81 0.10
N ILE A 99 -19.82 1.20 -0.27
CA ILE A 99 -19.59 -0.23 -0.05
C ILE A 99 -18.98 -0.54 1.33
N PHE A 100 -18.29 0.41 1.96
CA PHE A 100 -17.73 0.26 3.31
C PHE A 100 -18.66 0.82 4.39
N SER A 101 -18.50 0.37 5.65
CA SER A 101 -19.08 1.12 6.76
C SER A 101 -18.37 2.47 6.92
N PRO A 102 -19.03 3.51 7.48
CA PRO A 102 -18.37 4.80 7.70
C PRO A 102 -17.07 4.70 8.51
N GLU A 103 -17.05 3.83 9.52
CA GLU A 103 -15.88 3.61 10.36
C GLU A 103 -14.73 2.98 9.57
N GLU A 104 -15.04 1.95 8.78
CA GLU A 104 -14.03 1.24 7.97
C GLU A 104 -13.50 2.13 6.84
N PHE A 105 -14.38 2.86 6.15
CA PHE A 105 -13.98 3.83 5.14
C PHE A 105 -13.02 4.86 5.71
N ASN A 106 -13.39 5.50 6.84
CA ASN A 106 -12.55 6.48 7.51
C ASN A 106 -11.22 5.88 7.97
N GLN A 107 -11.20 4.64 8.41
CA GLN A 107 -9.95 3.96 8.82
C GLN A 107 -9.00 3.79 7.63
N ILE A 108 -9.50 3.30 6.50
CA ILE A 108 -8.68 3.10 5.28
C ILE A 108 -8.18 4.45 4.78
N VAL A 109 -9.07 5.45 4.66
CA VAL A 109 -8.72 6.81 4.24
C VAL A 109 -7.66 7.41 5.15
N THR A 110 -7.85 7.32 6.47
CA THR A 110 -6.87 7.81 7.47
C THR A 110 -5.50 7.19 7.24
N GLN A 111 -5.44 5.87 7.09
CA GLN A 111 -4.19 5.15 6.86
C GLN A 111 -3.46 5.66 5.61
N VAL A 112 -4.18 5.85 4.52
CA VAL A 112 -3.59 6.33 3.26
C VAL A 112 -3.15 7.78 3.36
N ILE A 113 -3.98 8.67 3.94
CA ILE A 113 -3.62 10.08 4.12
C ILE A 113 -2.38 10.21 5.01
N VAL A 114 -2.33 9.50 6.15
CA VAL A 114 -1.15 9.50 7.03
C VAL A 114 0.10 9.03 6.31
N SER A 115 -0.01 7.98 5.50
CA SER A 115 1.10 7.45 4.70
C SER A 115 1.64 8.47 3.68
N LYS A 116 0.77 9.27 3.07
CA LYS A 116 1.13 10.26 2.04
C LYS A 116 1.58 11.60 2.63
N LEU A 117 0.84 12.12 3.63
CA LEU A 117 1.16 13.38 4.30
C LEU A 117 2.35 13.27 5.25
N LYS A 118 2.58 12.08 5.83
CA LYS A 118 3.64 11.85 6.82
C LYS A 118 3.68 12.96 7.89
N PRO A 119 2.66 13.09 8.73
CA PRO A 119 2.48 14.25 9.60
C PRO A 119 3.63 14.47 10.58
N SER A 120 4.39 13.43 10.92
CA SER A 120 5.57 13.51 11.79
C SER A 120 6.87 13.95 11.08
N GLU A 121 6.86 14.09 9.76
CA GLU A 121 8.04 14.47 8.97
C GLU A 121 7.90 15.90 8.44
N LEU A 122 9.01 16.65 8.41
CA LEU A 122 9.10 17.92 7.67
C LEU A 122 9.37 17.62 6.19
N ASP A 123 8.61 18.26 5.29
CA ASP A 123 8.82 18.05 3.86
C ASP A 123 10.09 18.75 3.36
N SER A 124 10.26 20.01 3.75
CA SER A 124 11.47 20.78 3.44
C SER A 124 11.68 21.93 4.42
N ILE A 125 12.93 22.30 4.61
CA ILE A 125 13.36 23.46 5.39
C ILE A 125 14.55 24.11 4.69
N GLY A 126 14.56 25.42 4.62
CA GLY A 126 15.62 26.21 4.01
C GLY A 126 15.75 27.59 4.62
N VAL A 127 16.79 28.31 4.24
CA VAL A 127 17.01 29.71 4.61
C VAL A 127 16.94 30.55 3.33
N VAL A 128 16.06 31.54 3.33
CA VAL A 128 15.84 32.47 2.22
C VAL A 128 15.82 33.89 2.80
N ASP A 129 16.68 34.77 2.30
CA ASP A 129 16.77 36.18 2.70
C ASP A 129 16.75 36.41 4.22
N SER A 130 17.54 35.65 4.99
CA SER A 130 17.63 35.69 6.44
C SER A 130 16.37 35.19 7.19
N HIS A 131 15.44 34.55 6.50
CA HIS A 131 14.28 33.88 7.08
C HIS A 131 14.41 32.37 7.00
N LEU A 132 13.93 31.67 8.04
CA LEU A 132 13.77 30.24 8.01
C LEU A 132 12.42 29.91 7.38
N GLU A 133 12.46 29.23 6.23
CA GLU A 133 11.26 28.81 5.52
C GLU A 133 11.05 27.30 5.66
N LEU A 134 9.81 26.92 5.98
CA LEU A 134 9.37 25.54 5.97
C LEU A 134 8.32 25.37 4.87
N LEU A 135 8.55 24.39 4.01
CA LEU A 135 7.59 23.99 3.00
C LEU A 135 6.74 22.84 3.53
N LEU A 136 5.43 22.98 3.44
CA LEU A 136 4.47 21.91 3.68
C LEU A 136 3.87 21.50 2.34
N VAL A 137 3.98 20.23 2.00
CA VAL A 137 3.42 19.65 0.78
C VAL A 137 2.19 18.83 1.13
N ASP A 138 1.08 19.16 0.51
CA ASP A 138 -0.16 18.40 0.59
C ASP A 138 -0.44 17.71 -0.75
N PRO A 139 -0.19 16.39 -0.89
CA PRO A 139 -0.41 15.67 -2.12
C PRO A 139 -1.85 15.10 -2.23
N ILE A 140 -2.74 15.43 -1.30
CA ILE A 140 -4.10 14.90 -1.24
C ILE A 140 -5.07 15.87 -1.92
N GLY A 141 -5.98 15.32 -2.75
CA GLY A 141 -7.09 16.10 -3.31
C GLY A 141 -8.10 16.52 -2.23
N TRP A 142 -8.81 17.61 -2.50
CA TRP A 142 -9.84 18.14 -1.60
C TRP A 142 -11.21 17.64 -2.06
N GLU A 143 -11.56 16.42 -1.61
CA GLU A 143 -12.82 15.76 -1.92
C GLU A 143 -13.73 15.77 -0.68
N GLU A 144 -15.03 15.99 -0.87
CA GLU A 144 -16.01 16.14 0.22
C GLU A 144 -16.03 14.89 1.13
N GLU A 145 -15.90 13.70 0.56
CA GLU A 145 -15.96 12.43 1.28
C GLU A 145 -14.85 12.25 2.32
N ILE A 146 -13.72 12.93 2.13
CA ILE A 146 -12.52 12.77 2.98
C ILE A 146 -12.11 14.05 3.70
N GLU A 147 -12.75 15.19 3.43
CA GLU A 147 -12.36 16.52 3.91
C GLU A 147 -12.11 16.54 5.42
N SER A 148 -13.02 15.99 6.20
CA SER A 148 -12.92 16.00 7.67
C SER A 148 -11.70 15.24 8.20
N VAL A 149 -11.36 14.12 7.58
CA VAL A 149 -10.19 13.30 7.92
C VAL A 149 -8.92 14.00 7.45
N HIS A 150 -8.93 14.53 6.22
CA HIS A 150 -7.80 15.23 5.61
C HIS A 150 -7.39 16.46 6.43
N ILE A 151 -8.35 17.35 6.76
CA ILE A 151 -8.10 18.55 7.59
C ILE A 151 -7.48 18.16 8.94
N LYS A 152 -7.99 17.13 9.59
CA LYS A 152 -7.47 16.69 10.90
C LYS A 152 -6.00 16.27 10.82
N ILE A 153 -5.63 15.48 9.82
CA ILE A 153 -4.26 15.01 9.66
C ILE A 153 -3.33 16.15 9.21
N LEU A 154 -3.82 17.05 8.36
CA LEU A 154 -3.10 18.26 7.98
C LEU A 154 -2.82 19.18 9.17
N GLN A 155 -3.81 19.37 10.06
CA GLN A 155 -3.62 20.13 11.31
C GLN A 155 -2.57 19.47 12.21
N GLU A 156 -2.56 18.15 12.31
CA GLU A 156 -1.52 17.41 13.04
C GLU A 156 -0.14 17.71 12.46
N LYS A 157 0.01 17.67 11.13
CA LYS A 157 1.27 18.01 10.45
C LYS A 157 1.68 19.46 10.76
N MET A 158 0.77 20.41 10.64
CA MET A 158 1.03 21.82 10.97
C MET A 158 1.48 22.01 12.41
N ASN A 159 0.82 21.34 13.37
CA ASN A 159 1.20 21.40 14.78
C ASN A 159 2.63 20.86 15.02
N ASN A 160 3.03 19.80 14.30
CA ASN A 160 4.39 19.27 14.37
C ASN A 160 5.42 20.25 13.79
N TYR A 161 5.08 21.01 12.73
CA TYR A 161 5.92 22.10 12.21
C TYR A 161 6.07 23.22 13.22
N ILE A 162 4.97 23.64 13.90
CA ILE A 162 5.02 24.65 14.96
C ILE A 162 5.91 24.16 16.12
N HIS A 163 5.68 22.92 16.56
CA HIS A 163 6.49 22.33 17.63
C HIS A 163 7.98 22.26 17.28
N PHE A 164 8.32 21.94 16.03
CA PHE A 164 9.72 21.96 15.56
C PHE A 164 10.34 23.35 15.68
N LEU A 165 9.59 24.41 15.35
CA LEU A 165 10.06 25.80 15.50
C LEU A 165 10.17 26.21 16.97
N GLU A 166 9.15 25.95 17.80
CA GLU A 166 9.12 26.29 19.22
C GLU A 166 10.23 25.58 20.01
N SER A 167 10.48 24.32 19.71
CA SER A 167 11.55 23.53 20.33
C SER A 167 12.94 23.87 19.82
N LYS A 168 13.05 24.78 18.82
CA LYS A 168 14.33 25.23 18.23
C LYS A 168 15.21 24.08 17.67
N GLN A 169 14.61 23.00 17.22
CA GLN A 169 15.36 21.86 16.65
C GLN A 169 16.20 22.24 15.42
N TYR A 170 15.85 23.34 14.75
CA TYR A 170 16.58 23.88 13.62
C TYR A 170 17.93 24.52 13.97
N VAL A 171 18.12 24.93 15.22
CA VAL A 171 19.27 25.77 15.64
C VAL A 171 20.61 25.08 15.43
N GLU A 172 20.69 23.78 15.68
CA GLU A 172 21.91 23.01 15.49
C GLU A 172 22.42 23.08 14.04
N ARG A 173 21.50 23.09 13.08
CA ARG A 173 21.82 23.05 11.65
C ARG A 173 21.88 24.43 10.98
N TYR A 174 21.04 25.35 11.40
CA TYR A 174 20.82 26.63 10.71
C TYR A 174 21.18 27.85 11.56
N GLY A 175 21.46 27.68 12.86
CA GLY A 175 21.69 28.78 13.80
C GLY A 175 20.39 29.41 14.34
N ASP A 176 20.51 30.41 15.20
CA ASP A 176 19.38 31.10 15.89
C ASP A 176 19.30 32.60 15.53
N SER A 177 19.89 33.02 14.40
CA SER A 177 19.98 34.43 13.99
C SER A 177 19.00 34.82 12.90
N PHE A 178 17.77 34.28 12.98
CA PHE A 178 16.69 34.65 12.05
C PHE A 178 15.86 35.83 12.58
N ASP A 179 15.44 36.70 11.67
CA ASP A 179 14.47 37.76 11.97
C ASP A 179 13.13 37.12 12.40
N LYS A 180 12.57 37.60 13.51
CA LYS A 180 11.30 37.11 14.09
C LYS A 180 10.13 37.79 13.45
#